data_a991225e0805427a85fd3d10d27cc301
#
_entry.id   a991225e0805427a85fd3d10d27cc301
#
_cell.length_a   1.000
_cell.length_b   1.000
_cell.length_c   1.000
_cell.angle_alpha   90.00
_cell.angle_beta   90.00
_cell.angle_gamma   90.00
#
_symmetry.space_group_name_H-M   'P 1'
#
loop_
_entity.id
_entity.type
_entity.pdbx_description
1 polymer ?
#
loop_
_entity_poly.entity_id
_entity_poly.type
_entity_poly.pdbx_seq_one_letter_code
_entity_poly.pdbx_strand_id
1 'polypeptide(L)'
;MCEATAQLVDGADLLTPNLTEASILTHIPYQGQDASEAYVERVTDTLLGMGAKCVVLKGIARGDGKVRNYLIGRDFGLVEVVKEQLPYMLHGTGDLYASGLLAAIMAGRSLLDAVRFAGDFVYDAMVATRSQPDFELRGVSFEGVLGEVTDLLR
;
A
#
# COMPACT_ATOMS: atom_id res chain seq x y z
N MET A 1 -12.97 8.90 -15.54
CA MET A 1 -12.59 7.84 -14.59
C MET A 1 -12.26 8.41 -13.20
N CYS A 2 -11.47 9.48 -13.10
CA CYS A 2 -11.07 10.06 -11.80
C CYS A 2 -12.24 10.64 -10.96
N GLU A 3 -13.23 11.30 -11.56
CA GLU A 3 -14.38 11.84 -10.82
C GLU A 3 -15.26 10.75 -10.21
N ALA A 4 -15.48 9.65 -10.94
CA ALA A 4 -16.23 8.51 -10.42
C ALA A 4 -15.48 7.81 -9.26
N THR A 5 -14.17 7.72 -9.35
CA THR A 5 -13.34 7.14 -8.28
C THR A 5 -13.34 8.03 -7.02
N ALA A 6 -13.33 9.36 -7.20
CA ALA A 6 -13.39 10.28 -6.07
C ALA A 6 -14.70 10.15 -5.26
N GLN A 7 -15.80 9.78 -5.91
CA GLN A 7 -17.08 9.52 -5.23
C GLN A 7 -17.04 8.26 -4.34
N LEU A 8 -16.13 7.30 -4.63
CA LEU A 8 -15.95 6.10 -3.82
C LEU A 8 -15.12 6.34 -2.56
N VAL A 9 -14.50 7.51 -2.42
CA VAL A 9 -13.76 7.88 -1.22
C VAL A 9 -14.70 8.11 -0.04
N ASP A 10 -15.85 8.73 -0.30
CA ASP A 10 -16.84 8.99 0.74
C ASP A 10 -17.43 7.67 1.28
N GLY A 11 -17.29 7.47 2.57
CA GLY A 11 -17.75 6.27 3.26
C GLY A 11 -16.84 5.04 3.12
N ALA A 12 -15.73 5.13 2.40
CA ALA A 12 -14.77 4.01 2.33
C ALA A 12 -14.21 3.67 3.70
N ASP A 13 -14.26 2.39 4.08
CA ASP A 13 -13.66 1.92 5.34
C ASP A 13 -12.14 1.98 5.30
N LEU A 14 -11.56 1.66 4.15
CA LEU A 14 -10.12 1.68 3.93
C LEU A 14 -9.79 2.03 2.47
N LEU A 15 -8.89 3.00 2.29
CA LEU A 15 -8.27 3.33 1.01
C LEU A 15 -6.82 2.90 0.99
N THR A 16 -6.35 2.42 -0.17
CA THR A 16 -4.95 1.98 -0.34
C THR A 16 -4.26 2.66 -1.52
N PRO A 17 -4.29 4.00 -1.64
CA PRO A 17 -3.66 4.68 -2.77
C PRO A 17 -2.14 4.65 -2.69
N ASN A 18 -1.49 4.68 -3.86
CA ASN A 18 -0.12 5.16 -3.97
C ASN A 18 -0.11 6.71 -4.06
N LEU A 19 1.08 7.33 -4.07
CA LEU A 19 1.20 8.80 -4.13
C LEU A 19 0.57 9.41 -5.39
N THR A 20 0.66 8.75 -6.53
CA THR A 20 0.06 9.23 -7.79
C THR A 20 -1.46 9.18 -7.70
N GLU A 21 -2.01 8.06 -7.25
CA GLU A 21 -3.46 7.90 -7.06
C GLU A 21 -4.00 8.91 -6.03
N ALA A 22 -3.30 9.07 -4.93
CA ALA A 22 -3.67 10.03 -3.89
C ALA A 22 -3.63 11.49 -4.40
N SER A 23 -2.62 11.86 -5.21
CA SER A 23 -2.54 13.19 -5.80
C SER A 23 -3.70 13.47 -6.76
N ILE A 24 -4.11 12.47 -7.52
CA ILE A 24 -5.27 12.57 -8.43
C ILE A 24 -6.56 12.71 -7.64
N LEU A 25 -6.78 11.89 -6.62
CA LEU A 25 -7.98 11.92 -5.80
C LEU A 25 -8.15 13.25 -5.04
N THR A 26 -7.06 13.77 -4.49
CA THR A 26 -7.05 14.98 -3.66
C THR A 26 -6.88 16.27 -4.45
N HIS A 27 -6.53 16.20 -5.74
CA HIS A 27 -6.10 17.32 -6.57
C HIS A 27 -4.89 18.08 -5.99
N ILE A 28 -4.10 17.44 -5.10
CA ILE A 28 -2.84 17.97 -4.60
C ILE A 28 -1.74 17.57 -5.57
N PRO A 29 -0.92 18.49 -6.10
CA PRO A 29 0.12 18.17 -7.06
C PRO A 29 1.10 17.11 -6.55
N TYR A 30 1.41 16.12 -7.39
CA TYR A 30 2.37 15.07 -7.08
C TYR A 30 3.78 15.65 -6.85
N GLN A 31 4.44 15.26 -5.76
CA GLN A 31 5.76 15.77 -5.36
C GLN A 31 6.91 14.77 -5.52
N GLY A 32 6.67 13.60 -6.11
CA GLY A 32 7.68 12.55 -6.22
C GLY A 32 7.50 11.46 -5.16
N GLN A 33 8.32 10.41 -5.28
CA GLN A 33 8.28 9.27 -4.34
C GLN A 33 8.96 9.61 -2.99
N ASP A 34 9.81 10.61 -2.97
CA ASP A 34 10.52 11.13 -1.78
C ASP A 34 9.72 12.20 -1.02
N ALA A 35 8.41 12.18 -1.19
CA ALA A 35 7.48 13.13 -0.59
C ALA A 35 7.75 13.37 0.91
N SER A 36 7.74 14.65 1.31
CA SER A 36 7.94 15.07 2.69
C SER A 36 6.81 14.57 3.61
N GLU A 37 7.06 14.51 4.91
CA GLU A 37 6.04 14.18 5.91
C GLU A 37 4.86 15.13 5.84
N ALA A 38 5.11 16.42 5.73
CA ALA A 38 4.06 17.44 5.60
C ALA A 38 3.20 17.25 4.33
N TYR A 39 3.78 16.71 3.25
CA TYR A 39 3.01 16.36 2.06
C TYR A 39 2.14 15.12 2.32
N VAL A 40 2.69 14.09 2.95
CA VAL A 40 1.97 12.87 3.33
C VAL A 40 0.78 13.21 4.22
N GLU A 41 1.00 13.99 5.28
CA GLU A 41 -0.05 14.44 6.19
C GLU A 41 -1.14 15.21 5.44
N ARG A 42 -0.78 16.19 4.63
CA ARG A 42 -1.76 16.98 3.87
C ARG A 42 -2.61 16.13 2.94
N VAL A 43 -2.01 15.17 2.22
CA VAL A 43 -2.72 14.30 1.29
C VAL A 43 -3.66 13.36 2.05
N THR A 44 -3.19 12.76 3.13
CA THR A 44 -3.99 11.83 3.94
C THR A 44 -5.11 12.52 4.69
N ASP A 45 -4.87 13.70 5.26
CA ASP A 45 -5.90 14.52 5.89
C ASP A 45 -7.00 14.91 4.90
N THR A 46 -6.61 15.22 3.65
CA THR A 46 -7.59 15.52 2.60
C THR A 46 -8.44 14.29 2.29
N LEU A 47 -7.85 13.10 2.15
CA LEU A 47 -8.59 11.85 1.90
C LEU A 47 -9.54 11.51 3.06
N LEU A 48 -9.10 11.68 4.31
CA LEU A 48 -9.96 11.54 5.49
C LEU A 48 -11.09 12.59 5.50
N GLY A 49 -10.77 13.83 5.11
CA GLY A 49 -11.75 14.92 4.96
C GLY A 49 -12.79 14.64 3.88
N MET A 50 -12.46 13.91 2.83
CA MET A 50 -13.37 13.46 1.77
C MET A 50 -14.31 12.33 2.19
N GLY A 51 -14.16 11.79 3.40
CA GLY A 51 -15.09 10.79 3.96
C GLY A 51 -14.48 9.41 4.20
N ALA A 52 -13.24 9.15 3.79
CA ALA A 52 -12.54 7.90 4.14
C ALA A 52 -12.40 7.75 5.66
N LYS A 53 -12.57 6.52 6.17
CA LYS A 53 -12.37 6.23 7.61
C LYS A 53 -10.90 5.96 7.91
N CYS A 54 -10.21 5.31 6.99
CA CYS A 54 -8.81 4.95 7.10
C CYS A 54 -8.11 4.98 5.74
N VAL A 55 -6.82 5.31 5.73
CA VAL A 55 -5.98 5.37 4.52
C VAL A 55 -4.67 4.62 4.78
N VAL A 56 -4.26 3.79 3.83
CA VAL A 56 -2.90 3.26 3.72
C VAL A 56 -2.25 3.90 2.50
N LEU A 57 -1.44 4.94 2.70
CA LEU A 57 -0.66 5.56 1.62
C LEU A 57 0.60 4.74 1.37
N LYS A 58 0.73 4.18 0.16
CA LYS A 58 1.75 3.17 -0.18
C LYS A 58 2.96 3.72 -0.92
N GLY A 59 4.10 3.06 -0.73
CA GLY A 59 5.22 3.11 -1.67
C GLY A 59 6.05 4.38 -1.61
N ILE A 60 6.21 5.00 -0.43
CA ILE A 60 7.05 6.18 -0.27
C ILE A 60 8.49 5.75 -0.04
N ALA A 61 9.39 6.13 -0.97
CA ALA A 61 10.82 5.83 -0.93
C ALA A 61 11.61 7.15 -0.88
N ARG A 62 12.38 7.35 0.19
CA ARG A 62 13.14 8.60 0.43
C ARG A 62 14.62 8.49 0.09
N GLY A 63 15.02 7.52 -0.74
CA GLY A 63 16.41 7.33 -1.15
C GLY A 63 17.33 6.75 -0.07
N ASP A 64 16.78 6.28 1.04
CA ASP A 64 17.50 5.67 2.17
C ASP A 64 17.48 4.13 2.12
N GLY A 65 17.13 3.55 0.98
CA GLY A 65 17.03 2.10 0.80
C GLY A 65 15.79 1.47 1.47
N LYS A 66 14.81 2.29 1.84
CA LYS A 66 13.58 1.83 2.49
C LYS A 66 12.35 2.31 1.74
N VAL A 67 11.29 1.51 1.81
CA VAL A 67 9.94 1.85 1.36
C VAL A 67 9.01 1.91 2.55
N ARG A 68 8.14 2.90 2.57
CA ARG A 68 7.22 3.19 3.66
C ARG A 68 5.78 3.11 3.21
N ASN A 69 4.95 2.52 4.06
CA ASN A 69 3.51 2.60 3.96
C ASN A 69 3.00 3.32 5.22
N TYR A 70 2.17 4.33 5.03
CA TYR A 70 1.60 5.12 6.12
C TYR A 70 0.16 4.72 6.33
N LEU A 71 -0.14 4.15 7.52
CA LEU A 71 -1.49 3.86 7.96
C LEU A 71 -1.99 5.05 8.79
N ILE A 72 -3.10 5.65 8.39
CA ILE A 72 -3.72 6.79 9.06
C ILE A 72 -5.22 6.55 9.19
N GLY A 73 -5.77 6.86 10.35
CA GLY A 73 -7.20 6.78 10.61
C GLY A 73 -7.66 7.89 11.54
N ARG A 74 -8.98 8.13 11.58
CA ARG A 74 -9.55 9.18 12.44
C ARG A 74 -9.37 8.93 13.93
N ASP A 75 -9.36 7.65 14.33
CA ASP A 75 -9.31 7.23 15.72
C ASP A 75 -7.87 6.96 16.22
N PHE A 76 -6.91 6.94 15.33
CA PHE A 76 -5.50 6.75 15.65
C PHE A 76 -4.66 7.58 14.66
N GLY A 77 -3.62 8.20 15.12
CA GLY A 77 -2.77 9.03 14.28
C GLY A 77 -2.06 8.27 13.17
N LEU A 78 -0.98 8.85 12.65
CA LEU A 78 -0.14 8.27 11.61
C LEU A 78 0.74 7.16 12.19
N VAL A 79 0.71 5.99 11.55
CA VAL A 79 1.59 4.85 11.85
C VAL A 79 2.41 4.51 10.61
N GLU A 80 3.72 4.54 10.74
CA GLU A 80 4.65 4.19 9.66
C GLU A 80 4.98 2.69 9.71
N VAL A 81 4.88 2.02 8.58
CA VAL A 81 5.33 0.64 8.37
C VAL A 81 6.44 0.65 7.33
N VAL A 82 7.64 0.26 7.74
CA VAL A 82 8.87 0.37 6.94
C VAL A 82 9.33 -1.02 6.50
N LYS A 83 9.75 -1.13 5.24
CA LYS A 83 10.40 -2.30 4.63
C LYS A 83 11.67 -1.90 3.90
N GLU A 84 12.57 -2.86 3.71
CA GLU A 84 13.70 -2.69 2.80
C GLU A 84 13.21 -2.49 1.36
N GLN A 85 13.82 -1.55 0.65
CA GLN A 85 13.52 -1.30 -0.75
C GLN A 85 14.33 -2.26 -1.63
N LEU A 86 13.65 -3.04 -2.46
CA LEU A 86 14.33 -3.84 -3.47
C LEU A 86 14.80 -2.93 -4.63
N PRO A 87 15.95 -3.22 -5.26
CA PRO A 87 16.53 -2.39 -6.31
C PRO A 87 15.84 -2.54 -7.67
N TYR A 88 14.61 -3.01 -7.69
CA TYR A 88 13.77 -3.19 -8.87
C TYR A 88 12.29 -3.00 -8.52
N MET A 89 11.49 -2.73 -9.53
CA MET A 89 10.04 -2.60 -9.41
C MET A 89 9.36 -3.64 -10.30
N LEU A 90 8.23 -4.17 -9.85
CA LEU A 90 7.42 -5.12 -10.61
C LEU A 90 5.98 -4.61 -10.71
N HIS A 91 5.36 -4.88 -11.86
CA HIS A 91 3.94 -4.61 -12.03
C HIS A 91 3.09 -5.56 -11.20
N GLY A 92 1.91 -5.11 -10.77
CA GLY A 92 0.96 -5.90 -9.99
C GLY A 92 1.18 -5.91 -8.47
N THR A 93 2.26 -5.29 -7.98
CA THR A 93 2.55 -5.20 -6.53
C THR A 93 1.46 -4.46 -5.75
N GLY A 94 0.82 -3.46 -6.37
CA GLY A 94 -0.29 -2.71 -5.76
C GLY A 94 -1.52 -3.58 -5.53
N ASP A 95 -1.89 -4.38 -6.53
CA ASP A 95 -3.04 -5.29 -6.47
C ASP A 95 -2.77 -6.43 -5.49
N LEU A 96 -1.54 -6.96 -5.50
CA LEU A 96 -1.12 -7.99 -4.55
C LEU A 96 -1.16 -7.47 -3.11
N TYR A 97 -0.71 -6.23 -2.88
CA TYR A 97 -0.78 -5.58 -1.58
C TYR A 97 -2.23 -5.47 -1.08
N ALA A 98 -3.14 -4.96 -1.91
CA ALA A 98 -4.55 -4.81 -1.56
C ALA A 98 -5.21 -6.17 -1.26
N SER A 99 -4.88 -7.21 -2.04
CA SER A 99 -5.38 -8.57 -1.84
C SER A 99 -4.87 -9.19 -0.54
N GLY A 100 -3.57 -9.07 -0.24
CA GLY A 100 -2.98 -9.56 1.00
C GLY A 100 -3.53 -8.84 2.23
N LEU A 101 -3.68 -7.52 2.14
CA LEU A 101 -4.28 -6.69 3.19
C LEU A 101 -5.72 -7.15 3.49
N LEU A 102 -6.54 -7.32 2.45
CA LEU A 102 -7.92 -7.78 2.61
C LEU A 102 -7.97 -9.19 3.20
N ALA A 103 -7.11 -10.11 2.75
CA ALA A 103 -7.03 -11.47 3.29
C ALA A 103 -6.72 -11.47 4.79
N ALA A 104 -5.77 -10.65 5.24
CA ALA A 104 -5.42 -10.53 6.65
C ALA A 104 -6.57 -9.93 7.49
N ILE A 105 -7.25 -8.91 6.98
CA ILE A 105 -8.44 -8.33 7.64
C ILE A 105 -9.55 -9.38 7.76
N MET A 106 -9.83 -10.13 6.69
CA MET A 106 -10.85 -11.18 6.69
C MET A 106 -10.49 -12.36 7.60
N ALA A 107 -9.20 -12.59 7.85
CA ALA A 107 -8.71 -13.54 8.86
C ALA A 107 -8.75 -13.00 10.30
N GLY A 108 -9.33 -11.79 10.51
CA GLY A 108 -9.51 -11.19 11.83
C GLY A 108 -8.25 -10.54 12.42
N ARG A 109 -7.22 -10.27 11.62
CA ARG A 109 -6.03 -9.57 12.08
C ARG A 109 -6.34 -8.09 12.34
N SER A 110 -5.60 -7.48 13.26
CA SER A 110 -5.69 -6.03 13.46
C SER A 110 -5.30 -5.30 12.16
N LEU A 111 -5.80 -4.07 11.96
CA LEU A 111 -5.48 -3.31 10.74
C LEU A 111 -3.98 -3.09 10.61
N LEU A 112 -3.27 -2.82 11.71
CA LEU A 112 -1.82 -2.65 11.68
C LEU A 112 -1.10 -3.95 11.29
N ASP A 113 -1.52 -5.09 11.83
CA ASP A 113 -0.92 -6.38 11.46
C ASP A 113 -1.25 -6.77 10.03
N ALA A 114 -2.43 -6.41 9.54
CA ALA A 114 -2.81 -6.61 8.14
C ALA A 114 -1.95 -5.77 7.19
N VAL A 115 -1.65 -4.51 7.55
CA VAL A 115 -0.73 -3.63 6.77
C VAL A 115 0.70 -4.18 6.77
N ARG A 116 1.17 -4.70 7.89
CA ARG A 116 2.49 -5.36 7.98
C ARG A 116 2.53 -6.61 7.11
N PHE A 117 1.56 -7.49 7.28
CA PHE A 117 1.44 -8.71 6.48
C PHE A 117 1.42 -8.41 4.99
N ALA A 118 0.61 -7.45 4.53
CA ALA A 118 0.55 -7.08 3.12
C ALA A 118 1.90 -6.59 2.58
N GLY A 119 2.66 -5.85 3.38
CA GLY A 119 4.01 -5.42 3.04
C GLY A 119 5.01 -6.58 2.95
N ASP A 120 4.95 -7.53 3.90
CA ASP A 120 5.78 -8.74 3.91
C ASP A 120 5.46 -9.63 2.71
N PHE A 121 4.20 -9.91 2.48
CA PHE A 121 3.71 -10.74 1.38
C PHE A 121 4.13 -10.22 0.00
N VAL A 122 4.03 -8.91 -0.24
CA VAL A 122 4.53 -8.29 -1.49
C VAL A 122 6.04 -8.39 -1.58
N TYR A 123 6.76 -8.14 -0.50
CA TYR A 123 8.22 -8.20 -0.48
C TYR A 123 8.70 -9.63 -0.82
N ASP A 124 8.14 -10.65 -0.17
CA ASP A 124 8.52 -12.04 -0.37
C ASP A 124 8.14 -12.53 -1.77
N ALA A 125 6.98 -12.12 -2.30
CA ALA A 125 6.61 -12.37 -3.69
C ALA A 125 7.59 -11.73 -4.69
N MET A 126 8.02 -10.49 -4.45
CA MET A 126 9.03 -9.83 -5.29
C MET A 126 10.37 -10.55 -5.24
N VAL A 127 10.83 -10.96 -4.05
CA VAL A 127 12.08 -11.72 -3.88
C VAL A 127 12.00 -13.07 -4.62
N ALA A 128 10.89 -13.79 -4.48
CA ALA A 128 10.66 -15.05 -5.19
C ALA A 128 10.65 -14.85 -6.72
N THR A 129 10.02 -13.78 -7.19
CA THR A 129 9.94 -13.46 -8.63
C THR A 129 11.32 -13.23 -9.24
N ARG A 130 12.27 -12.64 -8.51
CA ARG A 130 13.62 -12.34 -9.01
C ARG A 130 14.36 -13.57 -9.55
N SER A 131 14.08 -14.75 -9.04
CA SER A 131 14.69 -16.00 -9.49
C SER A 131 14.18 -16.51 -10.84
N GLN A 132 13.12 -15.90 -11.39
CA GLN A 132 12.49 -16.33 -12.63
C GLN A 132 13.17 -15.68 -13.85
N PRO A 133 13.23 -16.38 -15.01
CA PRO A 133 13.68 -15.77 -16.25
C PRO A 133 12.80 -14.57 -16.64
N ASP A 134 13.40 -13.51 -17.12
CA ASP A 134 12.70 -12.30 -17.61
C ASP A 134 11.77 -11.66 -16.56
N PHE A 135 12.13 -11.78 -15.28
CA PHE A 135 11.30 -11.32 -14.15
C PHE A 135 10.86 -9.85 -14.28
N GLU A 136 11.71 -8.99 -14.84
CA GLU A 136 11.40 -7.56 -15.01
C GLU A 136 10.24 -7.30 -15.98
N LEU A 137 9.97 -8.24 -16.89
CA LEU A 137 8.93 -8.13 -17.91
C LEU A 137 7.60 -8.78 -17.51
N ARG A 138 7.60 -9.64 -16.49
CA ARG A 138 6.45 -10.50 -16.16
C ARG A 138 5.53 -9.94 -15.08
N GLY A 139 5.98 -8.98 -14.31
CA GLY A 139 5.29 -8.55 -13.10
C GLY A 139 5.55 -9.51 -11.93
N VAL A 140 4.90 -9.27 -10.80
CA VAL A 140 5.10 -10.06 -9.58
C VAL A 140 4.41 -11.43 -9.66
N SER A 141 5.15 -12.51 -9.40
CA SER A 141 4.64 -13.88 -9.22
C SER A 141 4.46 -14.14 -7.73
N PHE A 142 3.27 -14.49 -7.32
CA PHE A 142 2.91 -14.67 -5.91
C PHE A 142 2.57 -16.11 -5.54
N GLU A 143 2.48 -17.00 -6.51
CA GLU A 143 2.05 -18.41 -6.31
C GLU A 143 2.95 -19.13 -5.31
N GLY A 144 4.25 -18.83 -5.32
CA GLY A 144 5.23 -19.46 -4.43
C GLY A 144 5.09 -19.06 -2.95
N VAL A 145 4.42 -17.92 -2.67
CA VAL A 145 4.22 -17.38 -1.31
C VAL A 145 2.77 -17.49 -0.82
N LEU A 146 1.86 -18.10 -1.59
CA LEU A 146 0.45 -18.28 -1.19
C LEU A 146 0.27 -19.06 0.13
N GLY A 147 1.27 -19.85 0.53
CA GLY A 147 1.27 -20.52 1.83
C GLY A 147 1.12 -19.57 3.00
N GLU A 148 1.68 -18.36 2.91
CA GLU A 148 1.61 -17.32 3.95
C GLU A 148 0.16 -16.88 4.21
N VAL A 149 -0.65 -16.77 3.14
CA VAL A 149 -2.09 -16.44 3.26
C VAL A 149 -2.83 -17.58 3.99
N THR A 150 -2.45 -18.83 3.74
CA THR A 150 -3.04 -19.99 4.43
C THR A 150 -2.71 -19.97 5.93
N ASP A 151 -1.52 -19.51 6.29
CA ASP A 151 -1.09 -19.42 7.69
C ASP A 151 -1.82 -18.31 8.47
N LEU A 152 -2.41 -17.33 7.81
CA LEU A 152 -3.31 -16.36 8.45
C LEU A 152 -4.55 -17.01 9.08
N LEU A 153 -5.00 -18.13 8.54
CA LEU A 153 -6.23 -18.81 8.96
C LEU A 153 -6.02 -19.77 10.15
N ARG A 154 -4.79 -19.90 10.62
CA ARG A 154 -4.40 -20.75 11.77
C ARG A 154 -4.21 -19.90 13.03
#